data_4748a602d5200d443d14ef181998caf6
#
_entry.id   4748a602d5200d443d14ef181998caf6
#
_cell.length_a   1.000
_cell.length_b   1.000
_cell.length_c   1.000
_cell.angle_alpha   90.00
_cell.angle_beta   90.00
_cell.angle_gamma   90.00
#
_symmetry.space_group_name_H-M   'P 1'
#
loop_
_entity.id
_entity.type
_entity.pdbx_description
1 polymer ?
#
loop_
_entity_poly.entity_id
_entity_poly.type
_entity_poly.pdbx_seq_one_letter_code
_entity_poly.pdbx_strand_id
1 'polypeptide(L)'
;MSAAAFLGELDRSLETGKFHRLTLARPANGEVRKNVLLRPANIRGESMIQLTHRHPTRDEVENLTPVESHRIVAGLLGKNFLDAHLETDDSAISLRFSRKGAPHLSRKKLQTNNLISAGHDRQKTRLLNPMQLPWLADLGLADVQGNILPSRSAKWRQVERFVELISHAWRDVSWSGERPLEIFDMGCGKGYLTFAIEAWFTDNNGTPVLVHGVEQRPELVELCNGLAQKHQRPNLRFELGRIGDATFTNLDVLIALHACDTATDDALALGIRHEAQMIVCAPCCQHEFREKMQGSSSVIGLLEHGLFRQRQAALLTDTLRTLILEREGYSVRVVEFVSSEHTDKNLLLIATRTGKKSPNAQLKLDQLKTLFGLPTLHLETLLT
;
A
#
# COMPACT_ATOMS: atom_id res chain seq x y z
N MET A 1 -37.27 -14.03 15.83
CA MET A 1 -36.98 -12.91 14.88
C MET A 1 -36.56 -13.56 13.57
N SER A 2 -37.16 -13.19 12.46
CA SER A 2 -37.18 -13.95 11.21
C SER A 2 -36.35 -13.29 10.12
N ALA A 3 -36.11 -14.00 9.01
CA ALA A 3 -35.52 -13.44 7.79
C ALA A 3 -36.29 -12.20 7.29
N ALA A 4 -37.61 -12.17 7.49
CA ALA A 4 -38.45 -11.01 7.19
C ALA A 4 -38.05 -9.74 7.98
N ALA A 5 -37.63 -9.87 9.24
CA ALA A 5 -37.11 -8.72 10.00
C ALA A 5 -35.83 -8.16 9.44
N PHE A 6 -34.93 -9.03 8.94
CA PHE A 6 -33.69 -8.62 8.26
C PHE A 6 -33.99 -7.89 6.95
N LEU A 7 -34.90 -8.41 6.14
CA LEU A 7 -35.33 -7.77 4.88
C LEU A 7 -35.98 -6.41 5.13
N GLY A 8 -36.79 -6.28 6.17
CA GLY A 8 -37.36 -5.00 6.58
C GLY A 8 -36.33 -3.95 7.02
N GLU A 9 -35.21 -4.38 7.63
CA GLU A 9 -34.08 -3.47 7.93
C GLU A 9 -33.33 -3.06 6.65
N LEU A 10 -33.20 -3.99 5.68
CA LEU A 10 -32.63 -3.65 4.35
C LEU A 10 -33.50 -2.59 3.67
N ASP A 11 -34.80 -2.78 3.57
CA ASP A 11 -35.73 -1.84 2.92
C ASP A 11 -35.66 -0.47 3.59
N ARG A 12 -35.78 -0.42 4.91
CA ARG A 12 -35.66 0.83 5.66
C ARG A 12 -34.33 1.56 5.40
N SER A 13 -33.25 0.80 5.32
CA SER A 13 -31.93 1.40 5.06
C SER A 13 -31.80 1.96 3.64
N LEU A 14 -32.40 1.30 2.65
CA LEU A 14 -32.45 1.75 1.26
C LEU A 14 -33.33 3.00 1.12
N GLU A 15 -34.53 3.01 1.73
CA GLU A 15 -35.47 4.15 1.69
C GLU A 15 -34.90 5.39 2.38
N THR A 16 -34.21 5.21 3.50
CA THR A 16 -33.63 6.34 4.28
C THR A 16 -32.26 6.80 3.81
N GLY A 17 -31.69 6.17 2.78
CA GLY A 17 -30.35 6.47 2.29
C GLY A 17 -29.21 6.06 3.25
N LYS A 18 -29.51 5.25 4.27
CA LYS A 18 -28.55 4.79 5.27
C LYS A 18 -27.88 3.46 4.94
N PHE A 19 -28.16 2.90 3.77
CA PHE A 19 -27.58 1.65 3.29
C PHE A 19 -26.14 1.83 2.87
N HIS A 20 -25.20 1.05 3.43
CA HIS A 20 -23.80 1.06 3.04
C HIS A 20 -23.39 -0.18 2.25
N ARG A 21 -23.68 -1.35 2.80
CA ARG A 21 -23.28 -2.61 2.18
C ARG A 21 -24.15 -3.76 2.68
N LEU A 22 -24.44 -4.69 1.78
CA LEU A 22 -24.93 -6.01 2.13
C LEU A 22 -24.02 -7.07 1.53
N THR A 23 -23.65 -8.08 2.32
CA THR A 23 -22.91 -9.24 1.87
C THR A 23 -23.70 -10.50 2.18
N LEU A 24 -24.02 -11.29 1.16
CA LEU A 24 -24.51 -12.66 1.31
C LEU A 24 -23.32 -13.60 1.27
N ALA A 25 -23.16 -14.44 2.29
CA ALA A 25 -22.02 -15.31 2.49
C ALA A 25 -22.44 -16.72 2.90
N ARG A 26 -21.49 -17.61 3.06
CA ARG A 26 -21.70 -19.03 3.37
C ARG A 26 -22.64 -19.67 2.36
N PRO A 27 -22.15 -19.97 1.13
CA PRO A 27 -22.94 -20.61 0.08
C PRO A 27 -23.48 -21.96 0.55
N ALA A 28 -24.71 -22.27 0.19
CA ALA A 28 -25.34 -23.56 0.41
C ALA A 28 -24.74 -24.59 -0.56
N ASN A 29 -24.95 -25.90 -0.27
CA ASN A 29 -24.49 -26.97 -1.14
C ASN A 29 -25.06 -26.80 -2.55
N GLY A 30 -24.20 -26.84 -3.56
CA GLY A 30 -24.54 -26.64 -4.98
C GLY A 30 -24.50 -25.17 -5.45
N GLU A 31 -24.30 -24.20 -4.57
CA GLU A 31 -24.10 -22.80 -4.97
C GLU A 31 -22.65 -22.61 -5.49
N VAL A 32 -22.53 -22.08 -6.72
CA VAL A 32 -21.23 -21.88 -7.38
C VAL A 32 -20.56 -20.54 -7.04
N ARG A 33 -21.33 -19.56 -6.55
CA ARG A 33 -20.83 -18.24 -6.16
C ARG A 33 -20.23 -18.29 -4.75
N LYS A 34 -19.10 -17.61 -4.54
CA LYS A 34 -18.47 -17.47 -3.21
C LYS A 34 -19.29 -16.58 -2.28
N ASN A 35 -19.75 -15.47 -2.81
CA ASN A 35 -20.61 -14.49 -2.11
C ASN A 35 -21.32 -13.58 -3.12
N VAL A 36 -22.30 -12.82 -2.61
CA VAL A 36 -22.95 -11.73 -3.35
C VAL A 36 -22.81 -10.46 -2.53
N LEU A 37 -22.38 -9.39 -3.17
CA LEU A 37 -22.11 -8.10 -2.55
C LEU A 37 -23.00 -7.02 -3.18
N LEU A 38 -23.71 -6.26 -2.33
CA LEU A 38 -24.51 -5.11 -2.75
C LEU A 38 -23.89 -3.83 -2.16
N ARG A 39 -23.82 -2.77 -2.98
CA ARG A 39 -23.35 -1.43 -2.59
C ARG A 39 -24.17 -0.36 -3.29
N PRO A 40 -24.36 0.83 -2.67
CA PRO A 40 -24.92 1.97 -3.38
C PRO A 40 -24.02 2.36 -4.56
N ALA A 41 -24.64 2.77 -5.65
CA ALA A 41 -23.97 3.29 -6.85
C ALA A 41 -24.76 4.49 -7.38
N ASN A 42 -24.07 5.49 -7.93
CA ASN A 42 -24.70 6.56 -8.71
C ASN A 42 -24.35 6.34 -10.18
N ILE A 43 -25.37 6.12 -11.00
CA ILE A 43 -25.18 5.86 -12.43
C ILE A 43 -25.98 6.90 -13.20
N ARG A 44 -25.27 7.78 -13.91
CA ARG A 44 -25.84 8.88 -14.71
C ARG A 44 -26.79 9.80 -13.91
N GLY A 45 -26.50 9.98 -12.61
CA GLY A 45 -27.30 10.81 -11.71
C GLY A 45 -28.43 10.08 -10.99
N GLU A 46 -28.68 8.81 -11.28
CA GLU A 46 -29.68 7.98 -10.62
C GLU A 46 -29.05 7.14 -9.51
N SER A 47 -29.76 7.06 -8.36
CA SER A 47 -29.34 6.22 -7.23
C SER A 47 -29.70 4.76 -7.50
N MET A 48 -28.69 3.92 -7.70
CA MET A 48 -28.81 2.50 -8.02
C MET A 48 -28.11 1.67 -6.94
N ILE A 49 -28.32 0.36 -6.98
CA ILE A 49 -27.59 -0.62 -6.18
C ILE A 49 -26.76 -1.49 -7.11
N GLN A 50 -25.44 -1.43 -6.96
CA GLN A 50 -24.54 -2.32 -7.67
C GLN A 50 -24.49 -3.66 -6.94
N LEU A 51 -24.87 -4.72 -7.63
CA LEU A 51 -24.81 -6.09 -7.16
C LEU A 51 -23.67 -6.81 -7.86
N THR A 52 -22.80 -7.44 -7.10
CA THR A 52 -21.67 -8.23 -7.61
C THR A 52 -21.79 -9.68 -7.18
N HIS A 53 -21.95 -10.58 -8.14
CA HIS A 53 -21.86 -12.03 -7.94
C HIS A 53 -20.40 -12.47 -8.04
N ARG A 54 -19.80 -12.92 -6.94
CA ARG A 54 -18.41 -13.40 -6.94
C ARG A 54 -18.35 -14.89 -7.18
N HIS A 55 -17.81 -15.26 -8.32
CA HIS A 55 -17.46 -16.62 -8.67
C HIS A 55 -15.99 -16.95 -8.32
N PRO A 56 -15.56 -18.22 -8.37
CA PRO A 56 -14.16 -18.59 -8.14
C PRO A 56 -13.14 -17.89 -9.05
N THR A 57 -13.52 -17.61 -10.30
CA THR A 57 -12.62 -17.11 -11.36
C THR A 57 -13.06 -15.80 -12.01
N ARG A 58 -14.27 -15.31 -11.73
CA ARG A 58 -14.81 -14.08 -12.31
C ARG A 58 -15.83 -13.42 -11.38
N ASP A 59 -16.04 -12.11 -11.57
CA ASP A 59 -17.13 -11.36 -10.97
C ASP A 59 -18.14 -10.97 -12.06
N GLU A 60 -19.43 -11.10 -11.75
CA GLU A 60 -20.54 -10.62 -12.60
C GLU A 60 -21.21 -9.45 -11.87
N VAL A 61 -21.39 -8.33 -12.56
CA VAL A 61 -21.88 -7.08 -11.96
C VAL A 61 -23.16 -6.66 -12.63
N GLU A 62 -24.18 -6.35 -11.82
CA GLU A 62 -25.46 -5.81 -12.25
C GLU A 62 -25.77 -4.52 -11.49
N ASN A 63 -26.51 -3.61 -12.13
CA ASN A 63 -26.98 -2.39 -11.49
C ASN A 63 -28.51 -2.47 -11.39
N LEU A 64 -29.02 -2.35 -10.20
CA LEU A 64 -30.40 -2.63 -9.83
C LEU A 64 -31.04 -1.42 -9.15
N THR A 65 -32.34 -1.30 -9.28
CA THR A 65 -33.13 -0.43 -8.42
C THR A 65 -33.19 -0.99 -6.98
N PRO A 66 -33.49 -0.18 -5.95
CA PRO A 66 -33.70 -0.67 -4.60
C PRO A 66 -34.73 -1.82 -4.51
N VAL A 67 -35.82 -1.73 -5.28
CA VAL A 67 -36.86 -2.76 -5.32
C VAL A 67 -36.39 -4.09 -5.91
N GLU A 68 -35.62 -4.02 -6.99
CA GLU A 68 -35.04 -5.21 -7.62
C GLU A 68 -34.00 -5.86 -6.71
N SER A 69 -33.18 -5.07 -6.02
CA SER A 69 -32.18 -5.57 -5.07
C SER A 69 -32.82 -6.32 -3.90
N HIS A 70 -33.92 -5.81 -3.33
CA HIS A 70 -34.71 -6.52 -2.31
C HIS A 70 -35.15 -7.90 -2.83
N ARG A 71 -35.80 -7.94 -4.00
CA ARG A 71 -36.33 -9.19 -4.58
C ARG A 71 -35.22 -10.24 -4.78
N ILE A 72 -34.06 -9.83 -5.27
CA ILE A 72 -32.92 -10.74 -5.47
C ILE A 72 -32.40 -11.25 -4.13
N VAL A 73 -32.20 -10.36 -3.15
CA VAL A 73 -31.73 -10.73 -1.80
C VAL A 73 -32.69 -11.71 -1.14
N ALA A 74 -33.99 -11.43 -1.19
CA ALA A 74 -35.04 -12.31 -0.63
C ALA A 74 -35.05 -13.69 -1.31
N GLY A 75 -34.76 -13.75 -2.61
CA GLY A 75 -34.67 -15.00 -3.37
C GLY A 75 -33.47 -15.87 -3.01
N LEU A 76 -32.35 -15.24 -2.65
CA LEU A 76 -31.09 -15.90 -2.37
C LEU A 76 -30.89 -16.28 -0.90
N LEU A 77 -31.46 -15.48 0.00
CA LEU A 77 -31.26 -15.58 1.44
C LEU A 77 -31.95 -16.83 2.03
N GLY A 78 -31.17 -17.65 2.75
CA GLY A 78 -31.62 -18.93 3.33
C GLY A 78 -31.74 -20.08 2.34
N LYS A 79 -31.60 -19.84 1.04
CA LYS A 79 -31.60 -20.86 -0.03
C LYS A 79 -30.20 -21.05 -0.61
N ASN A 80 -29.66 -20.01 -1.22
CA ASN A 80 -28.33 -20.03 -1.85
C ASN A 80 -27.24 -19.57 -0.86
N PHE A 81 -27.57 -18.66 0.05
CA PHE A 81 -26.64 -18.14 1.04
C PHE A 81 -27.24 -18.20 2.44
N LEU A 82 -26.46 -18.72 3.39
CA LEU A 82 -26.91 -19.01 4.76
C LEU A 82 -26.51 -17.92 5.77
N ASP A 83 -25.69 -16.95 5.35
CA ASP A 83 -25.32 -15.79 6.16
C ASP A 83 -25.58 -14.51 5.36
N ALA A 84 -26.03 -13.46 6.05
CA ALA A 84 -26.15 -12.11 5.52
C ALA A 84 -25.64 -11.08 6.52
N HIS A 85 -24.90 -10.08 6.02
CA HIS A 85 -24.35 -8.99 6.81
C HIS A 85 -24.74 -7.66 6.18
N LEU A 86 -25.61 -6.91 6.86
CA LEU A 86 -26.06 -5.58 6.45
C LEU A 86 -25.35 -4.53 7.30
N GLU A 87 -24.72 -3.56 6.65
CA GLU A 87 -24.10 -2.40 7.28
C GLU A 87 -24.91 -1.14 6.91
N THR A 88 -25.26 -0.36 7.92
CA THR A 88 -25.95 0.93 7.82
C THR A 88 -25.15 2.01 8.54
N ASP A 89 -25.59 3.27 8.47
CA ASP A 89 -24.93 4.40 9.17
C ASP A 89 -24.71 4.16 10.67
N ASP A 90 -25.65 3.48 11.31
CA ASP A 90 -25.71 3.37 12.77
C ASP A 90 -25.60 1.93 13.30
N SER A 91 -25.66 0.94 12.43
CA SER A 91 -25.69 -0.45 12.87
C SER A 91 -25.12 -1.46 11.87
N ALA A 92 -24.58 -2.55 12.40
CA ALA A 92 -24.26 -3.76 11.66
C ALA A 92 -25.25 -4.86 12.08
N ILE A 93 -25.97 -5.41 11.12
CA ILE A 93 -27.01 -6.42 11.33
C ILE A 93 -26.57 -7.70 10.62
N SER A 94 -26.50 -8.80 11.35
CA SER A 94 -26.12 -10.10 10.82
C SER A 94 -27.26 -11.10 11.00
N LEU A 95 -27.59 -11.79 9.91
CA LEU A 95 -28.52 -12.92 9.91
C LEU A 95 -27.72 -14.19 9.58
N ARG A 96 -27.89 -15.23 10.39
CA ARG A 96 -27.26 -16.54 10.18
C ARG A 96 -28.31 -17.64 10.29
N PHE A 97 -28.27 -18.57 9.33
CA PHE A 97 -29.10 -19.79 9.42
C PHE A 97 -28.32 -20.92 10.08
N SER A 98 -28.91 -21.54 11.08
CA SER A 98 -28.36 -22.73 11.72
C SER A 98 -28.33 -23.93 10.75
N ARG A 99 -27.65 -25.01 11.09
CA ARG A 99 -27.71 -26.26 10.31
C ARG A 99 -29.13 -26.84 10.17
N LYS A 100 -30.05 -26.51 11.08
CA LYS A 100 -31.45 -26.90 11.05
C LYS A 100 -32.34 -25.89 10.34
N GLY A 101 -31.76 -24.87 9.66
CA GLY A 101 -32.50 -23.85 8.92
C GLY A 101 -33.11 -22.73 9.78
N ALA A 102 -32.90 -22.71 11.11
CA ALA A 102 -33.44 -21.65 11.96
C ALA A 102 -32.64 -20.36 11.82
N PRO A 103 -33.28 -19.20 11.52
CA PRO A 103 -32.59 -17.91 11.38
C PRO A 103 -32.27 -17.30 12.76
N HIS A 104 -31.08 -16.79 12.91
CA HIS A 104 -30.63 -16.04 14.08
C HIS A 104 -30.17 -14.65 13.64
N LEU A 105 -30.83 -13.61 14.17
CA LEU A 105 -30.54 -12.20 13.90
C LEU A 105 -29.73 -11.59 15.05
N SER A 106 -28.64 -10.93 14.76
CA SER A 106 -27.88 -10.14 15.72
C SER A 106 -27.70 -8.72 15.20
N ARG A 107 -27.73 -7.74 16.09
CA ARG A 107 -27.52 -6.32 15.79
C ARG A 107 -26.46 -5.74 16.71
N LYS A 108 -25.52 -5.02 16.13
CA LYS A 108 -24.47 -4.27 16.84
C LYS A 108 -24.59 -2.80 16.45
N LYS A 109 -24.74 -1.91 17.44
CA LYS A 109 -24.64 -0.46 17.19
C LYS A 109 -23.19 -0.14 16.80
N LEU A 110 -23.01 0.61 15.74
CA LEU A 110 -21.73 1.18 15.35
C LEU A 110 -21.61 2.52 16.09
N GLN A 111 -20.47 2.74 16.76
CA GLN A 111 -20.16 4.07 17.28
C GLN A 111 -19.83 4.98 16.09
N THR A 112 -20.36 6.19 16.10
CA THR A 112 -20.40 7.16 14.98
C THR A 112 -19.02 7.64 14.46
N ASN A 113 -17.92 7.13 15.00
CA ASN A 113 -16.56 7.52 14.61
C ASN A 113 -15.99 6.74 13.40
N ASN A 114 -16.74 5.81 12.82
CA ASN A 114 -16.34 5.06 11.63
C ASN A 114 -17.43 5.08 10.54
N LEU A 115 -17.93 6.25 10.20
CA LEU A 115 -18.80 6.44 9.05
C LEU A 115 -17.97 6.21 7.77
N ILE A 116 -18.03 4.98 7.24
CA ILE A 116 -17.61 4.67 5.89
C ILE A 116 -18.72 5.20 4.97
N SER A 117 -18.61 6.43 4.50
CA SER A 117 -19.54 6.99 3.53
C SER A 117 -19.54 6.14 2.25
N ALA A 118 -20.71 5.63 1.88
CA ALA A 118 -20.94 4.86 0.68
C ALA A 118 -21.22 5.79 -0.50
N GLY A 119 -20.18 6.33 -1.10
CA GLY A 119 -20.25 6.94 -2.43
C GLY A 119 -19.31 6.17 -3.36
N HIS A 120 -19.77 5.83 -4.58
CA HIS A 120 -18.89 5.42 -5.69
C HIS A 120 -17.92 6.55 -6.07
N ASP A 121 -18.26 7.77 -5.70
CA ASP A 121 -17.35 8.87 -5.50
C ASP A 121 -17.05 8.96 -4.01
N ARG A 122 -16.34 7.95 -3.45
CA ARG A 122 -15.43 8.27 -2.39
C ARG A 122 -14.59 9.41 -2.98
N GLN A 123 -14.87 10.64 -2.60
CA GLN A 123 -13.77 11.51 -2.30
C GLN A 123 -12.98 10.72 -1.26
N LYS A 124 -12.07 9.84 -1.72
CA LYS A 124 -10.90 9.47 -0.98
C LYS A 124 -10.49 10.81 -0.44
N THR A 125 -10.47 10.97 0.87
CA THR A 125 -9.78 12.13 1.44
C THR A 125 -8.40 11.97 0.83
N ARG A 126 -8.23 12.64 -0.33
CA ARG A 126 -7.00 12.49 -1.10
C ARG A 126 -5.94 13.02 -0.19
N LEU A 127 -4.97 12.18 0.14
CA LEU A 127 -3.84 12.59 0.97
C LEU A 127 -3.09 13.74 0.30
N LEU A 128 -3.27 13.91 -1.01
CA LEU A 128 -2.78 15.04 -1.79
C LEU A 128 -3.91 15.52 -2.71
N ASN A 129 -4.19 16.82 -2.70
CA ASN A 129 -5.11 17.44 -3.65
C ASN A 129 -4.30 18.09 -4.79
N PRO A 130 -4.35 17.58 -6.05
CA PRO A 130 -3.55 18.11 -7.15
C PRO A 130 -3.76 19.61 -7.40
N MET A 131 -4.97 20.14 -7.19
CA MET A 131 -5.28 21.57 -7.36
C MET A 131 -4.54 22.48 -6.35
N GLN A 132 -4.04 21.92 -5.25
CA GLN A 132 -3.26 22.62 -4.23
C GLN A 132 -1.75 22.42 -4.40
N LEU A 133 -1.33 21.73 -5.46
CA LEU A 133 0.06 21.37 -5.71
C LEU A 133 0.55 21.96 -7.05
N PRO A 134 0.76 23.28 -7.13
CA PRO A 134 1.07 23.97 -8.39
C PRO A 134 2.36 23.47 -9.06
N TRP A 135 3.30 22.91 -8.31
CA TRP A 135 4.51 22.29 -8.82
C TRP A 135 4.25 21.08 -9.74
N LEU A 136 3.05 20.47 -9.69
CA LEU A 136 2.67 19.38 -10.61
C LEU A 136 2.63 19.83 -12.07
N ALA A 137 2.22 21.06 -12.32
CA ALA A 137 2.20 21.63 -13.67
C ALA A 137 3.62 21.82 -14.21
N ASP A 138 4.52 22.37 -13.41
CA ASP A 138 5.93 22.58 -13.79
C ASP A 138 6.68 21.25 -14.00
N LEU A 139 6.31 20.21 -13.25
CA LEU A 139 6.84 18.87 -13.46
C LEU A 139 6.15 18.10 -14.59
N GLY A 140 5.16 18.73 -15.26
CA GLY A 140 4.46 18.15 -16.41
C GLY A 140 3.52 17.00 -16.06
N LEU A 141 2.98 16.98 -14.83
CA LEU A 141 1.96 16.01 -14.40
C LEU A 141 0.54 16.54 -14.49
N ALA A 142 0.35 17.85 -14.39
CA ALA A 142 -0.95 18.53 -14.44
C ALA A 142 -0.94 19.69 -15.43
N ASP A 143 -2.11 20.21 -15.76
CA ASP A 143 -2.27 21.51 -16.40
C ASP A 143 -2.15 22.66 -15.38
N VAL A 144 -2.25 23.91 -15.86
CA VAL A 144 -2.13 25.11 -14.99
C VAL A 144 -3.30 25.26 -14.01
N GLN A 145 -4.41 24.54 -14.20
CA GLN A 145 -5.55 24.48 -13.30
C GLN A 145 -5.41 23.37 -12.25
N GLY A 146 -4.35 22.55 -12.31
CA GLY A 146 -4.11 21.42 -11.42
C GLY A 146 -4.81 20.12 -11.84
N ASN A 147 -5.41 20.03 -13.04
CA ASN A 147 -5.97 18.79 -13.54
C ASN A 147 -4.85 17.87 -14.05
N ILE A 148 -4.83 16.64 -13.57
CA ILE A 148 -3.84 15.67 -14.01
C ILE A 148 -4.00 15.36 -15.49
N LEU A 149 -2.91 15.46 -16.24
CA LEU A 149 -2.89 15.16 -17.67
C LEU A 149 -3.22 13.68 -17.90
N PRO A 150 -4.11 13.33 -18.85
CA PRO A 150 -4.49 11.93 -19.14
C PRO A 150 -3.27 11.03 -19.39
N SER A 151 -2.27 11.51 -20.14
CA SER A 151 -1.00 10.81 -20.40
C SER A 151 -0.12 10.60 -19.15
N ARG A 152 -0.39 11.29 -18.07
CA ARG A 152 0.36 11.25 -16.81
C ARG A 152 -0.41 10.59 -15.64
N SER A 153 -1.64 10.16 -15.89
CA SER A 153 -2.50 9.54 -14.87
C SER A 153 -1.87 8.33 -14.18
N ALA A 154 -1.12 7.51 -14.91
CA ALA A 154 -0.39 6.37 -14.32
C ALA A 154 0.71 6.83 -13.36
N LYS A 155 1.47 7.89 -13.74
CA LYS A 155 2.53 8.44 -12.87
C LYS A 155 1.94 9.10 -11.63
N TRP A 156 0.82 9.84 -11.78
CA TRP A 156 0.12 10.42 -10.63
C TRP A 156 -0.39 9.35 -9.66
N ARG A 157 -1.04 8.27 -10.15
CA ARG A 157 -1.47 7.15 -9.31
C ARG A 157 -0.30 6.51 -8.55
N GLN A 158 0.89 6.46 -9.15
CA GLN A 158 2.10 6.00 -8.48
C GLN A 158 2.46 6.92 -7.30
N VAL A 159 2.40 8.24 -7.50
CA VAL A 159 2.66 9.24 -6.44
C VAL A 159 1.64 9.11 -5.30
N GLU A 160 0.33 9.08 -5.64
CA GLU A 160 -0.74 8.89 -4.64
C GLU A 160 -0.54 7.59 -3.83
N ARG A 161 -0.23 6.49 -4.53
CA ARG A 161 -0.02 5.19 -3.88
C ARG A 161 1.20 5.20 -2.96
N PHE A 162 2.27 5.86 -3.35
CA PHE A 162 3.46 6.01 -2.51
C PHE A 162 3.12 6.77 -1.21
N VAL A 163 2.50 7.93 -1.33
CA VAL A 163 2.11 8.73 -0.15
C VAL A 163 1.14 7.96 0.74
N GLU A 164 0.18 7.20 0.17
CA GLU A 164 -0.72 6.33 0.93
C GLU A 164 0.05 5.28 1.74
N LEU A 165 1.02 4.61 1.13
CA LEU A 165 1.83 3.58 1.81
C LEU A 165 2.67 4.18 2.95
N ILE A 166 3.32 5.33 2.70
CA ILE A 166 4.09 6.05 3.71
C ILE A 166 3.18 6.51 4.85
N SER A 167 2.02 7.10 4.54
CA SER A 167 1.07 7.58 5.55
C SER A 167 0.58 6.45 6.48
N HIS A 168 0.36 5.26 5.91
CA HIS A 168 -0.03 4.09 6.70
C HIS A 168 1.12 3.58 7.58
N ALA A 169 2.34 3.58 7.07
CA ALA A 169 3.50 3.14 7.83
C ALA A 169 3.88 4.13 8.93
N TRP A 170 3.73 5.44 8.66
CA TRP A 170 4.03 6.51 9.61
C TRP A 170 3.17 6.47 10.86
N ARG A 171 1.94 5.95 10.79
CA ARG A 171 1.05 5.78 11.96
C ARG A 171 1.64 4.86 13.04
N ASP A 172 2.54 3.97 12.66
CA ASP A 172 3.20 3.04 13.58
C ASP A 172 4.51 3.61 14.14
N VAL A 173 4.93 4.80 13.68
CA VAL A 173 6.13 5.49 14.14
C VAL A 173 5.80 6.40 15.31
N SER A 174 6.53 6.26 16.40
CA SER A 174 6.44 7.16 17.56
C SER A 174 7.43 8.31 17.37
N TRP A 175 6.94 9.46 16.89
CA TRP A 175 7.74 10.67 16.71
C TRP A 175 7.45 11.68 17.83
N SER A 176 8.49 12.17 18.53
CA SER A 176 8.32 13.11 19.66
C SER A 176 7.94 14.53 19.23
N GLY A 177 8.30 14.92 18.00
CA GLY A 177 8.04 16.27 17.48
C GLY A 177 8.93 17.36 18.07
N GLU A 178 9.97 17.04 18.85
CA GLU A 178 10.85 18.01 19.51
C GLU A 178 11.71 18.83 18.54
N ARG A 179 11.94 18.30 17.34
CA ARG A 179 12.63 18.93 16.22
C ARG A 179 11.95 18.60 14.90
N PRO A 180 12.26 19.30 13.80
CA PRO A 180 11.81 18.89 12.48
C PRO A 180 12.28 17.46 12.15
N LEU A 181 11.42 16.70 11.47
CA LEU A 181 11.72 15.38 10.93
C LEU A 181 12.63 15.53 9.72
N GLU A 182 13.78 14.87 9.69
CA GLU A 182 14.70 14.90 8.55
C GLU A 182 14.50 13.69 7.65
N ILE A 183 14.10 13.96 6.40
CA ILE A 183 13.78 12.95 5.37
C ILE A 183 14.78 13.09 4.24
N PHE A 184 15.38 11.97 3.82
CA PHE A 184 16.29 11.91 2.68
C PHE A 184 15.74 10.98 1.60
N ASP A 185 15.57 11.52 0.39
CA ASP A 185 15.17 10.79 -0.82
C ASP A 185 16.40 10.63 -1.73
N MET A 186 16.98 9.43 -1.69
CA MET A 186 18.22 9.09 -2.36
C MET A 186 17.95 8.65 -3.81
N GLY A 187 18.51 9.40 -4.77
CA GLY A 187 18.23 9.21 -6.19
C GLY A 187 16.86 9.78 -6.58
N CYS A 188 16.51 10.96 -6.06
CA CYS A 188 15.19 11.58 -6.19
C CYS A 188 14.77 11.90 -7.63
N GLY A 189 15.69 11.96 -8.57
CA GLY A 189 15.43 12.25 -9.98
C GLY A 189 14.77 13.62 -10.18
N LYS A 190 13.58 13.65 -10.81
CA LYS A 190 12.80 14.87 -11.00
C LYS A 190 12.02 15.30 -9.74
N GLY A 191 12.24 14.67 -8.60
CA GLY A 191 11.66 15.05 -7.33
C GLY A 191 10.16 14.81 -7.16
N TYR A 192 9.47 14.11 -8.05
CA TYR A 192 8.00 13.90 -7.94
C TYR A 192 7.57 13.40 -6.58
N LEU A 193 8.28 12.40 -6.05
CA LEU A 193 7.96 11.77 -4.76
C LEU A 193 8.47 12.61 -3.60
N THR A 194 9.61 13.26 -3.75
CA THR A 194 10.21 14.17 -2.78
C THR A 194 9.28 15.35 -2.48
N PHE A 195 8.78 16.02 -3.53
CA PHE A 195 7.76 17.09 -3.41
C PHE A 195 6.47 16.58 -2.78
N ALA A 196 6.01 15.38 -3.16
CA ALA A 196 4.77 14.80 -2.65
C ALA A 196 4.85 14.44 -1.17
N ILE A 197 5.99 13.92 -0.72
CA ILE A 197 6.23 13.59 0.70
C ILE A 197 6.32 14.87 1.54
N GLU A 198 7.06 15.88 1.07
CA GLU A 198 7.14 17.16 1.76
C GLU A 198 5.75 17.80 1.92
N ALA A 199 4.97 17.84 0.82
CA ALA A 199 3.60 18.37 0.85
C ALA A 199 2.69 17.59 1.80
N TRP A 200 2.80 16.25 1.82
CA TRP A 200 1.97 15.44 2.70
C TRP A 200 2.30 15.69 4.18
N PHE A 201 3.57 15.70 4.56
CA PHE A 201 3.96 15.94 5.95
C PHE A 201 3.59 17.35 6.41
N THR A 202 3.85 18.36 5.58
CA THR A 202 3.61 19.77 5.92
C THR A 202 2.12 20.12 5.92
N ASP A 203 1.41 19.76 4.83
CA ASP A 203 0.06 20.27 4.59
C ASP A 203 -1.03 19.38 5.24
N ASN A 204 -0.80 18.08 5.43
CA ASN A 204 -1.82 17.15 5.91
C ASN A 204 -1.51 16.50 7.26
N ASN A 205 -0.24 16.32 7.59
CA ASN A 205 0.14 15.66 8.85
C ASN A 205 0.55 16.67 9.93
N GLY A 206 0.84 17.93 9.56
CA GLY A 206 1.23 18.98 10.47
C GLY A 206 2.56 18.73 11.19
N THR A 207 3.36 17.78 10.73
CA THR A 207 4.68 17.49 11.29
C THR A 207 5.71 18.41 10.64
N PRO A 208 6.46 19.22 11.39
CA PRO A 208 7.56 19.98 10.82
C PRO A 208 8.59 19.04 10.19
N VAL A 209 8.95 19.31 8.93
CA VAL A 209 9.90 18.46 8.19
C VAL A 209 10.98 19.28 7.51
N LEU A 210 12.13 18.67 7.31
CA LEU A 210 13.16 19.05 6.36
C LEU A 210 13.36 17.89 5.40
N VAL A 211 13.16 18.12 4.11
CA VAL A 211 13.23 17.07 3.08
C VAL A 211 14.38 17.35 2.14
N HIS A 212 15.27 16.39 2.02
CA HIS A 212 16.47 16.44 1.19
C HIS A 212 16.34 15.45 0.04
N GLY A 213 16.32 15.93 -1.19
CA GLY A 213 16.46 15.12 -2.39
C GLY A 213 17.94 15.03 -2.79
N VAL A 214 18.51 13.83 -2.85
CA VAL A 214 19.88 13.62 -3.29
C VAL A 214 19.89 13.05 -4.71
N GLU A 215 20.59 13.69 -5.65
CA GLU A 215 20.64 13.30 -7.05
C GLU A 215 22.04 13.53 -7.63
N GLN A 216 22.47 12.66 -8.56
CA GLN A 216 23.80 12.73 -9.18
C GLN A 216 23.86 13.68 -10.38
N ARG A 217 22.73 14.02 -10.97
CA ARG A 217 22.61 14.86 -12.17
C ARG A 217 22.41 16.32 -11.77
N PRO A 218 23.41 17.19 -12.00
CA PRO A 218 23.35 18.60 -11.60
C PRO A 218 22.13 19.33 -12.15
N GLU A 219 21.78 19.06 -13.41
CA GLU A 219 20.66 19.70 -14.08
C GLU A 219 19.30 19.40 -13.41
N LEU A 220 19.17 18.24 -12.78
CA LEU A 220 17.95 17.91 -12.03
C LEU A 220 17.95 18.54 -10.64
N VAL A 221 19.11 18.65 -10.00
CA VAL A 221 19.27 19.34 -8.72
C VAL A 221 18.89 20.83 -8.89
N GLU A 222 19.42 21.49 -9.93
CA GLU A 222 19.08 22.89 -10.25
C GLU A 222 17.60 23.06 -10.55
N LEU A 223 17.02 22.19 -11.40
CA LEU A 223 15.60 22.20 -11.71
C LEU A 223 14.74 22.11 -10.44
N CYS A 224 15.02 21.12 -9.61
CA CYS A 224 14.22 20.86 -8.41
C CYS A 224 14.36 21.97 -7.36
N ASN A 225 15.55 22.53 -7.15
CA ASN A 225 15.73 23.69 -6.25
C ASN A 225 15.03 24.92 -6.80
N GLY A 226 15.09 25.19 -8.11
CA GLY A 226 14.34 26.29 -8.74
C GLY A 226 12.84 26.15 -8.55
N LEU A 227 12.30 24.94 -8.65
CA LEU A 227 10.89 24.66 -8.38
C LEU A 227 10.54 24.81 -6.89
N ALA A 228 11.37 24.33 -5.98
CA ALA A 228 11.17 24.50 -4.54
C ALA A 228 11.11 26.00 -4.17
N GLN A 229 12.00 26.81 -4.71
CA GLN A 229 12.02 28.26 -4.52
C GLN A 229 10.77 28.93 -5.12
N LYS A 230 10.43 28.61 -6.39
CA LYS A 230 9.25 29.14 -7.10
C LYS A 230 7.96 28.91 -6.32
N HIS A 231 7.81 27.73 -5.74
CA HIS A 231 6.61 27.31 -5.00
C HIS A 231 6.70 27.53 -3.48
N GLN A 232 7.68 28.31 -3.03
CA GLN A 232 7.84 28.71 -1.62
C GLN A 232 7.86 27.50 -0.67
N ARG A 233 8.63 26.44 -1.03
CA ARG A 233 8.86 25.26 -0.21
C ARG A 233 10.24 25.33 0.48
N PRO A 234 10.40 26.15 1.55
CA PRO A 234 11.70 26.40 2.19
C PRO A 234 12.31 25.17 2.87
N ASN A 235 11.44 24.19 3.20
CA ASN A 235 11.82 22.96 3.88
C ASN A 235 12.27 21.85 2.90
N LEU A 236 12.28 22.14 1.60
CA LEU A 236 12.66 21.21 0.55
C LEU A 236 13.95 21.66 -0.11
N ARG A 237 14.97 20.81 -0.09
CA ARG A 237 16.30 21.07 -0.66
C ARG A 237 16.75 19.90 -1.52
N PHE A 238 17.46 20.20 -2.60
CA PHE A 238 18.05 19.19 -3.46
C PHE A 238 19.56 19.38 -3.53
N GLU A 239 20.29 18.29 -3.34
CA GLU A 239 21.75 18.29 -3.19
C GLU A 239 22.37 17.34 -4.21
N LEU A 240 23.53 17.74 -4.75
CA LEU A 240 24.32 16.89 -5.63
C LEU A 240 25.06 15.85 -4.78
N GLY A 241 24.83 14.57 -5.03
CA GLY A 241 25.47 13.52 -4.25
C GLY A 241 25.13 12.11 -4.67
N ARG A 242 25.80 11.16 -4.03
CA ARG A 242 25.54 9.72 -4.12
C ARG A 242 25.12 9.17 -2.76
N ILE A 243 24.45 8.00 -2.76
CA ILE A 243 23.99 7.34 -1.54
C ILE A 243 25.13 7.14 -0.53
N GLY A 244 26.31 6.67 -1.00
CA GLY A 244 27.46 6.37 -0.13
C GLY A 244 28.24 7.59 0.39
N ASP A 245 28.07 8.76 -0.21
CA ASP A 245 28.86 9.97 0.10
C ASP A 245 28.11 10.95 1.02
N ALA A 246 26.82 10.70 1.29
CA ALA A 246 25.98 11.61 2.05
C ALA A 246 26.31 11.58 3.55
N THR A 247 26.47 12.77 4.14
CA THR A 247 26.67 12.95 5.58
C THR A 247 25.41 13.54 6.18
N PHE A 248 24.97 13.03 7.31
CA PHE A 248 23.72 13.41 7.96
C PHE A 248 24.00 13.88 9.37
N THR A 249 23.36 14.96 9.78
CA THR A 249 23.27 15.34 11.21
C THR A 249 22.21 14.47 11.88
N ASN A 250 21.08 14.32 11.23
CA ASN A 250 20.02 13.38 11.58
C ASN A 250 19.53 12.69 10.32
N LEU A 251 19.00 11.48 10.45
CA LEU A 251 18.37 10.73 9.38
C LEU A 251 17.19 9.98 9.97
N ASP A 252 16.00 10.57 9.89
CA ASP A 252 14.81 9.96 10.49
C ASP A 252 14.04 9.10 9.50
N VAL A 253 13.97 9.52 8.25
CA VAL A 253 13.35 8.75 7.17
C VAL A 253 14.28 8.68 5.97
N LEU A 254 14.61 7.47 5.57
CA LEU A 254 15.37 7.22 4.34
C LEU A 254 14.44 6.65 3.27
N ILE A 255 14.47 7.25 2.08
CA ILE A 255 13.77 6.78 0.88
C ILE A 255 14.81 6.50 -0.20
N ALA A 256 14.76 5.32 -0.83
CA ALA A 256 15.67 4.92 -1.91
C ALA A 256 14.91 4.06 -2.93
N LEU A 257 14.22 4.70 -3.89
CA LEU A 257 13.36 3.99 -4.83
C LEU A 257 14.06 3.59 -6.14
N HIS A 258 15.23 4.15 -6.43
CA HIS A 258 15.97 3.90 -7.65
C HIS A 258 17.41 3.47 -7.38
N ALA A 259 17.69 2.95 -6.19
CA ALA A 259 18.96 2.34 -5.86
C ALA A 259 19.01 0.91 -6.42
N CYS A 260 19.82 0.69 -7.45
CA CYS A 260 19.94 -0.62 -8.09
C CYS A 260 21.02 -1.47 -7.42
N ASP A 261 20.77 -2.79 -7.33
CA ASP A 261 21.71 -3.81 -6.85
C ASP A 261 22.26 -3.50 -5.45
N THR A 262 23.58 -3.40 -5.29
CA THR A 262 24.24 -3.12 -4.00
C THR A 262 23.97 -1.71 -3.46
N ALA A 263 23.60 -0.74 -4.29
CA ALA A 263 23.20 0.58 -3.82
C ALA A 263 21.93 0.55 -2.94
N THR A 264 21.06 -0.47 -3.10
CA THR A 264 19.97 -0.73 -2.15
C THR A 264 20.53 -1.11 -0.78
N ASP A 265 21.58 -1.94 -0.74
CA ASP A 265 22.21 -2.38 0.50
C ASP A 265 22.93 -1.22 1.20
N ASP A 266 23.59 -0.34 0.43
CA ASP A 266 24.19 0.90 0.95
C ASP A 266 23.13 1.78 1.63
N ALA A 267 21.95 1.97 0.99
CA ALA A 267 20.85 2.74 1.56
C ALA A 267 20.30 2.09 2.84
N LEU A 268 20.10 0.77 2.83
CA LEU A 268 19.62 0.04 4.01
C LEU A 268 20.61 0.14 5.16
N ALA A 269 21.91 -0.08 4.90
CA ALA A 269 22.95 0.03 5.91
C ALA A 269 23.04 1.43 6.50
N LEU A 270 22.87 2.45 5.67
CA LEU A 270 22.85 3.85 6.09
C LEU A 270 21.68 4.12 7.05
N GLY A 271 20.46 3.72 6.67
CA GLY A 271 19.29 3.87 7.50
C GLY A 271 19.39 3.12 8.82
N ILE A 272 19.96 1.90 8.82
CA ILE A 272 20.19 1.09 10.02
C ILE A 272 21.21 1.78 10.95
N ARG A 273 22.37 2.22 10.42
CA ARG A 273 23.44 2.86 11.20
C ARG A 273 22.99 4.16 11.86
N HIS A 274 22.15 4.93 11.19
CA HIS A 274 21.57 6.17 11.73
C HIS A 274 20.29 5.96 12.53
N GLU A 275 19.91 4.70 12.76
CA GLU A 275 18.70 4.35 13.52
C GLU A 275 17.42 5.03 12.99
N ALA A 276 17.31 5.16 11.67
CA ALA A 276 16.18 5.82 11.02
C ALA A 276 14.85 5.24 11.50
N GLN A 277 13.86 6.09 11.78
CA GLN A 277 12.53 5.67 12.22
C GLN A 277 11.79 4.90 11.12
N MET A 278 12.09 5.25 9.84
CA MET A 278 11.54 4.55 8.68
C MET A 278 12.57 4.46 7.55
N ILE A 279 12.65 3.29 6.93
CA ILE A 279 13.46 3.05 5.74
C ILE A 279 12.53 2.52 4.65
N VAL A 280 12.57 3.12 3.46
CA VAL A 280 11.73 2.78 2.32
C VAL A 280 12.59 2.54 1.11
N CYS A 281 12.63 1.31 0.61
CA CYS A 281 13.42 0.94 -0.57
C CYS A 281 12.56 0.21 -1.60
N ALA A 282 12.81 0.51 -2.90
CA ALA A 282 12.27 -0.26 -4.01
C ALA A 282 13.41 -1.01 -4.72
N PRO A 283 13.71 -2.25 -4.35
CA PRO A 283 14.76 -3.02 -4.96
C PRO A 283 14.38 -3.38 -6.41
N CYS A 284 15.04 -2.80 -7.39
CA CYS A 284 14.71 -3.01 -8.80
C CYS A 284 15.64 -4.02 -9.51
N CYS A 285 16.85 -4.21 -9.03
CA CYS A 285 17.84 -5.13 -9.59
C CYS A 285 18.52 -5.90 -8.46
N GLN A 286 18.68 -7.22 -8.62
CA GLN A 286 19.31 -8.12 -7.66
C GLN A 286 20.21 -9.08 -8.45
N HIS A 287 21.41 -8.61 -8.78
CA HIS A 287 22.36 -9.41 -9.55
C HIS A 287 23.34 -10.17 -8.65
N GLU A 288 23.52 -9.75 -7.41
CA GLU A 288 24.53 -10.24 -6.49
C GLU A 288 24.57 -11.76 -6.36
N PHE A 289 23.40 -12.41 -6.23
CA PHE A 289 23.35 -13.85 -6.02
C PHE A 289 23.10 -14.68 -7.29
N ARG A 290 22.75 -14.07 -8.40
CA ARG A 290 22.33 -14.80 -9.61
C ARG A 290 23.33 -15.87 -10.04
N GLU A 291 24.63 -15.56 -10.04
CA GLU A 291 25.69 -16.47 -10.47
C GLU A 291 26.30 -17.26 -9.32
N LYS A 292 26.13 -16.78 -8.10
CA LYS A 292 26.73 -17.35 -6.89
C LYS A 292 25.92 -18.47 -6.26
N MET A 293 24.60 -18.58 -6.57
CA MET A 293 23.74 -19.64 -6.04
C MET A 293 24.15 -21.01 -6.53
N GLN A 294 24.51 -21.90 -5.60
CA GLN A 294 24.86 -23.28 -5.90
C GLN A 294 23.71 -24.26 -5.58
N GLY A 295 22.93 -23.93 -4.55
CA GLY A 295 21.81 -24.76 -4.09
C GLY A 295 22.22 -26.10 -3.50
N SER A 296 21.47 -26.57 -2.53
CA SER A 296 21.54 -27.96 -2.09
C SER A 296 20.83 -28.87 -3.12
N SER A 297 21.08 -30.19 -3.03
CA SER A 297 20.39 -31.18 -3.88
C SER A 297 18.87 -31.05 -3.86
N SER A 298 18.30 -30.56 -2.74
CA SER A 298 16.86 -30.39 -2.55
C SER A 298 16.27 -29.25 -3.37
N VAL A 299 17.06 -28.26 -3.79
CA VAL A 299 16.58 -27.06 -4.50
C VAL A 299 17.24 -26.86 -5.87
N ILE A 300 18.15 -27.76 -6.28
CA ILE A 300 18.92 -27.60 -7.51
C ILE A 300 18.02 -27.44 -8.75
N GLY A 301 16.90 -28.16 -8.81
CA GLY A 301 15.95 -28.05 -9.92
C GLY A 301 15.33 -26.68 -10.09
N LEU A 302 15.27 -25.85 -9.05
CA LEU A 302 14.84 -24.44 -9.14
C LEU A 302 15.89 -23.54 -9.81
N LEU A 303 17.14 -24.00 -9.90
CA LEU A 303 18.29 -23.24 -10.38
C LEU A 303 18.78 -23.67 -11.77
N GLU A 304 18.24 -24.76 -12.33
CA GLU A 304 18.65 -25.31 -13.63
C GLU A 304 18.32 -24.35 -14.79
N HIS A 305 17.16 -23.68 -14.74
CA HIS A 305 16.74 -22.77 -15.79
C HIS A 305 17.10 -21.32 -15.44
N GLY A 306 17.76 -20.62 -16.34
CA GLY A 306 18.27 -19.26 -16.12
C GLY A 306 17.21 -18.25 -15.67
N LEU A 307 15.97 -18.36 -16.20
CA LEU A 307 14.87 -17.49 -15.76
C LEU A 307 14.42 -17.79 -14.33
N PHE A 308 14.35 -19.06 -13.95
CA PHE A 308 14.00 -19.45 -12.57
C PHE A 308 15.11 -19.03 -11.60
N ARG A 309 16.36 -19.24 -11.96
CA ARG A 309 17.53 -18.78 -11.18
C ARG A 309 17.46 -17.28 -10.95
N GLN A 310 17.18 -16.47 -11.97
CA GLN A 310 17.07 -15.01 -11.85
C GLN A 310 15.94 -14.60 -10.89
N ARG A 311 14.76 -15.20 -11.00
CA ARG A 311 13.62 -14.92 -10.12
C ARG A 311 13.89 -15.33 -8.68
N GLN A 312 14.53 -16.50 -8.48
CA GLN A 312 14.93 -16.96 -7.15
C GLN A 312 15.99 -16.04 -6.53
N ALA A 313 16.98 -15.60 -7.31
CA ALA A 313 18.00 -14.66 -6.83
C ALA A 313 17.34 -13.36 -6.33
N ALA A 314 16.42 -12.79 -7.07
CA ALA A 314 15.72 -11.57 -6.68
C ALA A 314 14.91 -11.77 -5.39
N LEU A 315 14.10 -12.84 -5.33
CA LEU A 315 13.29 -13.15 -4.16
C LEU A 315 14.14 -13.40 -2.91
N LEU A 316 15.22 -14.16 -3.05
CA LEU A 316 16.13 -14.46 -1.94
C LEU A 316 16.86 -13.22 -1.44
N THR A 317 17.40 -12.39 -2.34
CA THR A 317 18.08 -11.14 -1.96
C THR A 317 17.14 -10.26 -1.12
N ASP A 318 15.91 -10.04 -1.58
CA ASP A 318 14.95 -9.19 -0.87
C ASP A 318 14.45 -9.83 0.43
N THR A 319 14.34 -11.17 0.47
CA THR A 319 14.03 -11.90 1.71
C THR A 319 15.14 -11.75 2.74
N LEU A 320 16.41 -11.87 2.33
CA LEU A 320 17.55 -11.70 3.24
C LEU A 320 17.64 -10.25 3.76
N ARG A 321 17.42 -9.24 2.91
CA ARG A 321 17.31 -7.84 3.32
C ARG A 321 16.25 -7.64 4.39
N THR A 322 15.06 -8.24 4.18
CA THR A 322 13.96 -8.21 5.16
C THR A 322 14.38 -8.81 6.50
N LEU A 323 15.00 -9.99 6.48
CA LEU A 323 15.46 -10.66 7.70
C LEU A 323 16.56 -9.87 8.42
N ILE A 324 17.46 -9.22 7.69
CA ILE A 324 18.49 -8.35 8.28
C ILE A 324 17.84 -7.15 8.96
N LEU A 325 16.89 -6.48 8.32
CA LEU A 325 16.14 -5.38 8.93
C LEU A 325 15.41 -5.83 10.21
N GLU A 326 14.76 -7.00 10.20
CA GLU A 326 14.12 -7.58 11.40
C GLU A 326 15.14 -7.89 12.52
N ARG A 327 16.32 -8.38 12.15
CA ARG A 327 17.42 -8.60 13.08
C ARG A 327 17.89 -7.30 13.74
N GLU A 328 17.92 -6.21 12.95
CA GLU A 328 18.35 -4.89 13.44
C GLU A 328 17.23 -4.09 14.13
N GLY A 329 16.05 -4.70 14.36
CA GLY A 329 14.99 -4.11 15.18
C GLY A 329 13.95 -3.32 14.42
N TYR A 330 13.75 -3.63 13.14
CA TYR A 330 12.70 -3.07 12.31
C TYR A 330 11.54 -4.05 12.11
N SER A 331 10.32 -3.53 12.03
CA SER A 331 9.18 -4.25 11.49
C SER A 331 9.10 -3.97 9.99
N VAL A 332 9.08 -5.01 9.16
CA VAL A 332 9.14 -4.86 7.69
C VAL A 332 7.82 -5.26 7.06
N ARG A 333 7.33 -4.39 6.16
CA ARG A 333 6.23 -4.68 5.25
C ARG A 333 6.77 -4.75 3.82
N VAL A 334 6.42 -5.82 3.13
CA VAL A 334 6.71 -5.99 1.70
C VAL A 334 5.40 -5.81 0.96
N VAL A 335 5.31 -4.81 0.09
CA VAL A 335 4.07 -4.46 -0.61
C VAL A 335 4.32 -4.23 -2.10
N GLU A 336 3.30 -4.40 -2.92
CA GLU A 336 3.33 -3.98 -4.32
C GLU A 336 3.11 -2.48 -4.42
N PHE A 337 4.03 -1.80 -5.09
CA PHE A 337 4.05 -0.35 -5.25
C PHE A 337 3.40 0.10 -6.55
N VAL A 338 3.64 -0.62 -7.64
CA VAL A 338 3.09 -0.36 -8.97
C VAL A 338 2.43 -1.65 -9.46
N SER A 339 1.37 -1.53 -10.27
CA SER A 339 0.73 -2.72 -10.86
C SER A 339 1.72 -3.53 -11.69
N SER A 340 1.69 -4.85 -11.54
CA SER A 340 2.52 -5.81 -12.29
C SER A 340 2.32 -5.74 -13.82
N GLU A 341 1.25 -5.08 -14.29
CA GLU A 341 1.02 -4.83 -15.73
C GLU A 341 2.10 -3.94 -16.36
N HIS A 342 2.88 -3.20 -15.57
CA HIS A 342 3.88 -2.25 -16.05
C HIS A 342 5.32 -2.66 -15.79
N THR A 343 5.57 -3.54 -14.82
CA THR A 343 6.92 -4.03 -14.47
C THR A 343 6.83 -5.23 -13.52
N ASP A 344 7.70 -6.23 -13.75
CA ASP A 344 7.87 -7.36 -12.82
C ASP A 344 8.59 -6.97 -11.52
N LYS A 345 9.11 -5.73 -11.45
CA LYS A 345 9.91 -5.20 -10.33
C LYS A 345 9.13 -4.08 -9.65
N ASN A 346 8.15 -4.47 -8.86
CA ASN A 346 7.18 -3.56 -8.26
C ASN A 346 7.11 -3.65 -6.73
N LEU A 347 8.08 -4.31 -6.10
CA LEU A 347 8.12 -4.44 -4.65
C LEU A 347 8.64 -3.16 -3.97
N LEU A 348 8.06 -2.85 -2.83
CA LEU A 348 8.51 -1.84 -1.90
C LEU A 348 8.71 -2.47 -0.53
N LEU A 349 9.89 -2.30 0.02
CA LEU A 349 10.22 -2.63 1.40
C LEU A 349 10.01 -1.39 2.25
N ILE A 350 9.14 -1.47 3.24
CA ILE A 350 8.89 -0.40 4.22
C ILE A 350 9.24 -0.95 5.59
N ALA A 351 10.33 -0.48 6.16
CA ALA A 351 10.81 -0.88 7.47
C ALA A 351 10.57 0.25 8.48
N THR A 352 9.86 -0.01 9.56
CA THR A 352 9.62 0.91 10.66
C THR A 352 10.36 0.45 11.91
N ARG A 353 11.08 1.36 12.56
CA ARG A 353 11.89 1.04 13.73
C ARG A 353 10.99 0.71 14.92
N THR A 354 11.19 -0.46 15.50
CA THR A 354 10.49 -0.91 16.71
C THR A 354 11.44 -1.03 17.90
N GLY A 355 12.74 -1.04 17.64
CA GLY A 355 13.78 -1.36 18.62
C GLY A 355 13.78 -2.82 19.10
N LYS A 356 12.83 -3.63 18.64
CA LYS A 356 12.71 -5.06 19.03
C LYS A 356 13.36 -5.93 17.97
N LYS A 357 14.55 -6.45 18.28
CA LYS A 357 15.25 -7.41 17.40
C LYS A 357 14.49 -8.73 17.34
N SER A 358 14.32 -9.27 16.13
CA SER A 358 13.71 -10.59 15.95
C SER A 358 14.69 -11.70 16.35
N PRO A 359 14.40 -12.53 17.38
CA PRO A 359 15.35 -13.53 17.86
C PRO A 359 15.61 -14.65 16.84
N ASN A 360 14.68 -14.88 15.92
CA ASN A 360 14.76 -15.95 14.92
C ASN A 360 15.24 -15.45 13.53
N ALA A 361 15.46 -14.16 13.35
CA ALA A 361 15.84 -13.61 12.04
C ALA A 361 17.19 -14.15 11.58
N GLN A 362 18.21 -14.17 12.47
CA GLN A 362 19.52 -14.71 12.14
C GLN A 362 19.46 -16.20 11.78
N LEU A 363 18.73 -17.01 12.56
CA LEU A 363 18.57 -18.44 12.28
C LEU A 363 17.96 -18.69 10.89
N LYS A 364 16.90 -17.94 10.55
CA LYS A 364 16.25 -18.03 9.22
C LYS A 364 17.19 -17.62 8.09
N LEU A 365 17.98 -16.58 8.33
CA LEU A 365 18.98 -16.09 7.38
C LEU A 365 20.04 -17.18 7.11
N ASP A 366 20.60 -17.79 8.14
CA ASP A 366 21.60 -18.84 8.03
C ASP A 366 21.04 -20.10 7.34
N GLN A 367 19.81 -20.48 7.65
CA GLN A 367 19.11 -21.59 7.00
C GLN A 367 18.93 -21.37 5.49
N LEU A 368 18.49 -20.17 5.08
CA LEU A 368 18.33 -19.84 3.66
C LEU A 368 19.69 -19.80 2.95
N LYS A 369 20.71 -19.21 3.57
CA LYS A 369 22.06 -19.19 3.01
C LYS A 369 22.60 -20.60 2.80
N THR A 370 22.43 -21.47 3.78
CA THR A 370 22.84 -22.88 3.67
C THR A 370 22.08 -23.63 2.58
N LEU A 371 20.74 -23.48 2.55
CA LEU A 371 19.88 -24.19 1.60
C LEU A 371 20.21 -23.85 0.14
N PHE A 372 20.48 -22.58 -0.16
CA PHE A 372 20.75 -22.08 -1.51
C PHE A 372 22.24 -21.89 -1.80
N GLY A 373 23.14 -22.23 -0.88
CA GLY A 373 24.58 -22.07 -1.03
C GLY A 373 24.99 -20.61 -1.25
N LEU A 374 24.37 -19.68 -0.50
CA LEU A 374 24.57 -18.25 -0.68
C LEU A 374 25.77 -17.75 0.11
N PRO A 375 26.62 -16.87 -0.46
CA PRO A 375 27.65 -16.16 0.28
C PRO A 375 27.05 -15.10 1.20
N THR A 376 27.90 -14.36 1.90
CA THR A 376 27.54 -13.18 2.67
C THR A 376 26.95 -12.12 1.74
N LEU A 377 25.80 -11.55 2.10
CA LEU A 377 25.18 -10.46 1.38
C LEU A 377 25.97 -9.17 1.59
N HIS A 378 26.03 -8.30 0.59
CA HIS A 378 26.73 -7.01 0.70
C HIS A 378 26.24 -6.21 1.93
N LEU A 379 24.93 -6.20 2.20
CA LEU A 379 24.35 -5.55 3.38
C LEU A 379 24.95 -6.10 4.70
N GLU A 380 25.18 -7.41 4.80
CA GLU A 380 25.82 -7.98 6.00
C GLU A 380 27.23 -7.45 6.19
N THR A 381 28.00 -7.36 5.09
CA THR A 381 29.39 -6.83 5.10
C THR A 381 29.42 -5.36 5.53
N LEU A 382 28.42 -4.58 5.15
CA LEU A 382 28.31 -3.19 5.57
C LEU A 382 27.98 -3.00 7.06
N LEU A 383 27.34 -3.97 7.69
CA LEU A 383 26.91 -3.89 9.10
C LEU A 383 27.88 -4.51 10.10
N THR A 384 28.94 -5.18 9.62
CA THR A 384 30.06 -5.67 10.46
C THR A 384 31.09 -4.56 10.67
#